data_acd1de4e08b7eae34bd29214c0100dc9
#
_entry.id   acd1de4e08b7eae34bd29214c0100dc9
#
_cell.length_a   1.000
_cell.length_b   1.000
_cell.length_c   1.000
_cell.angle_alpha   90.00
_cell.angle_beta   90.00
_cell.angle_gamma   90.00
#
_symmetry.space_group_name_H-M   'P 1'
#
loop_
_entity.id
_entity.type
_entity.pdbx_description
1 polymer ?
#
loop_
_entity_poly.entity_id
_entity_poly.type
_entity_poly.pdbx_seq_one_letter_code
_entity_poly.pdbx_strand_id
1 'polypeptide(L)'
;PVIECDDEIVANEIFEVKVGLGKEVAHPNTTEHHIRWIRLYFHPEDAKYPYEIGNFEFNAHGESSAGPNEGSVYAHHQVTAQMKTAQPGTLHAMAFCNIHGLWENSKELGIK
;
A
#
# COMPACT_ATOMS: atom_id res chain seq x y z
N PRO A 1 -6.21 3.78 2.36
CA PRO A 1 -5.74 2.45 1.93
C PRO A 1 -6.27 1.34 2.83
N VAL A 2 -6.48 0.15 2.27
CA VAL A 2 -6.90 -1.04 3.01
C VAL A 2 -5.72 -1.99 3.14
N ILE A 3 -5.48 -2.48 4.36
CA ILE A 3 -4.40 -3.42 4.67
C ILE A 3 -5.03 -4.79 4.88
N GLU A 4 -4.61 -5.78 4.09
CA GLU A 4 -5.12 -7.14 4.17
C GLU A 4 -4.00 -8.12 4.49
N CYS A 5 -4.08 -8.76 5.64
CA CYS A 5 -3.25 -9.89 6.05
C CYS A 5 -3.94 -10.57 7.23
N ASP A 6 -3.43 -11.72 7.64
CA ASP A 6 -3.92 -12.38 8.84
C ASP A 6 -3.67 -11.49 10.06
N ASP A 7 -4.56 -11.55 11.04
CA ASP A 7 -4.43 -10.80 12.30
C ASP A 7 -3.24 -11.27 13.13
N GLU A 8 -2.91 -12.56 13.03
CA GLU A 8 -1.80 -13.17 13.73
C GLU A 8 -0.96 -13.97 12.75
N ILE A 9 0.36 -13.88 12.88
CA ILE A 9 1.32 -14.60 12.06
C ILE A 9 2.27 -15.41 12.93
N VAL A 10 2.99 -16.35 12.33
CA VAL A 10 4.02 -17.10 13.02
C VAL A 10 5.34 -16.34 12.99
N ALA A 11 5.99 -16.21 14.16
CA ALA A 11 7.25 -15.47 14.25
C ALA A 11 8.29 -16.04 13.28
N ASN A 12 8.96 -15.14 12.56
CA ASN A 12 10.05 -15.45 11.62
C ASN A 12 9.64 -16.26 10.39
N GLU A 13 8.35 -16.42 10.12
CA GLU A 13 7.86 -16.98 8.87
C GLU A 13 7.43 -15.86 7.91
N ILE A 14 7.73 -16.04 6.63
CA ILE A 14 7.34 -15.07 5.60
C ILE A 14 5.83 -15.09 5.43
N PHE A 15 5.22 -13.91 5.39
CA PHE A 15 3.79 -13.75 5.12
C PHE A 15 3.57 -12.58 4.15
N GLU A 16 2.39 -12.53 3.57
CA GLU A 16 2.01 -11.50 2.62
C GLU A 16 1.13 -10.43 3.26
N VAL A 17 1.37 -9.18 2.88
CA VAL A 17 0.53 -8.04 3.21
C VAL A 17 0.08 -7.39 1.92
N LYS A 18 -1.22 -7.31 1.71
CA LYS A 18 -1.80 -6.62 0.56
C LYS A 18 -2.26 -5.24 0.99
N VAL A 19 -1.93 -4.25 0.19
CA VAL A 19 -2.37 -2.87 0.41
C VAL A 19 -2.95 -2.33 -0.88
N GLY A 20 -4.14 -1.75 -0.79
CA GLY A 20 -4.79 -1.21 -1.97
C GLY A 20 -5.79 -0.13 -1.62
N LEU A 21 -6.27 0.55 -2.65
CA LEU A 21 -7.35 1.52 -2.57
C LEU A 21 -8.47 1.11 -3.51
N GLY A 22 -9.68 1.55 -3.18
CA GLY A 22 -10.82 1.30 -4.04
C GLY A 22 -11.47 -0.06 -3.84
N LYS A 23 -11.26 -0.72 -2.70
CA LYS A 23 -11.84 -2.04 -2.44
C LYS A 23 -13.37 -1.96 -2.32
N GLU A 24 -13.88 -0.98 -1.58
CA GLU A 24 -15.32 -0.79 -1.37
C GLU A 24 -15.92 0.16 -2.40
N VAL A 25 -15.24 1.27 -2.63
CA VAL A 25 -15.60 2.27 -3.64
C VAL A 25 -14.40 2.47 -4.54
N ALA A 26 -14.57 2.20 -5.84
CA ALA A 26 -13.48 2.30 -6.80
C ALA A 26 -12.85 3.69 -6.79
N HIS A 27 -11.53 3.74 -6.66
CA HIS A 27 -10.79 4.98 -6.79
C HIS A 27 -10.53 5.27 -8.27
N PRO A 28 -10.66 6.53 -8.71
CA PRO A 28 -10.30 6.90 -10.08
C PRO A 28 -8.86 6.52 -10.40
N ASN A 29 -8.65 6.11 -11.65
CA ASN A 29 -7.33 5.79 -12.18
C ASN A 29 -7.25 6.33 -13.60
N THR A 30 -6.99 7.62 -13.69
CA THR A 30 -6.91 8.36 -14.95
C THR A 30 -5.64 9.19 -14.94
N THR A 31 -5.28 9.75 -16.10
CA THR A 31 -4.13 10.64 -16.21
C THR A 31 -4.23 11.82 -15.26
N GLU A 32 -5.45 12.35 -15.06
CA GLU A 32 -5.69 13.52 -14.21
C GLU A 32 -5.86 13.18 -12.73
N HIS A 33 -6.35 11.96 -12.41
CA HIS A 33 -6.69 11.59 -11.03
C HIS A 33 -6.33 10.14 -10.76
N HIS A 34 -5.31 9.92 -9.94
CA HIS A 34 -4.78 8.59 -9.68
C HIS A 34 -4.03 8.54 -8.35
N ILE A 35 -3.71 7.33 -7.92
CA ILE A 35 -2.81 7.09 -6.79
C ILE A 35 -1.38 7.05 -7.32
N ARG A 36 -0.49 7.86 -6.75
CA ARG A 36 0.91 7.94 -7.17
C ARG A 36 1.79 6.90 -6.54
N TRP A 37 1.55 6.58 -5.26
CA TRP A 37 2.36 5.59 -4.56
C TRP A 37 1.63 5.06 -3.34
N ILE A 38 2.10 3.88 -2.89
CA ILE A 38 1.74 3.26 -1.61
C ILE A 38 3.05 2.96 -0.88
N ARG A 39 3.10 3.29 0.42
CA ARG A 39 4.21 2.94 1.31
C ARG A 39 3.69 2.16 2.48
N LEU A 40 4.41 1.07 2.81
CA LEU A 40 4.05 0.18 3.91
C LEU A 40 5.16 0.22 4.95
N TYR A 41 4.77 0.43 6.20
CA TYR A 41 5.68 0.46 7.36
C TYR A 41 5.21 -0.54 8.40
N PHE A 42 6.15 -1.07 9.17
CA PHE A 42 5.84 -1.88 10.33
C PHE A 42 6.55 -1.31 11.55
N HIS A 43 5.78 -1.09 12.62
CA HIS A 43 6.30 -0.61 13.89
C HIS A 43 6.23 -1.75 14.91
N PRO A 44 7.35 -2.46 15.18
CA PRO A 44 7.37 -3.48 16.22
C PRO A 44 6.98 -2.88 17.57
N GLU A 45 6.27 -3.65 18.40
CA GLU A 45 5.73 -3.17 19.67
C GLU A 45 6.78 -2.55 20.58
N ASP A 46 7.95 -3.19 20.67
CA ASP A 46 9.04 -2.73 21.56
C ASP A 46 10.08 -1.87 20.86
N ALA A 47 9.87 -1.54 19.60
CA ALA A 47 10.83 -0.73 18.86
C ALA A 47 10.52 0.76 19.01
N LYS A 48 11.58 1.55 18.99
CA LYS A 48 11.48 3.00 19.08
C LYS A 48 11.00 3.62 17.77
N TYR A 49 11.33 3.00 16.64
CA TYR A 49 11.03 3.53 15.31
C TYR A 49 10.36 2.49 14.42
N PRO A 50 9.48 2.93 13.49
CA PRO A 50 8.96 2.05 12.47
C PRO A 50 10.00 1.78 11.38
N TYR A 51 9.79 0.68 10.65
CA TYR A 51 10.63 0.29 9.52
C TYR A 51 9.81 0.36 8.24
N GLU A 52 10.39 0.87 7.16
CA GLU A 52 9.75 0.81 5.87
C GLU A 52 9.88 -0.59 5.29
N ILE A 53 8.76 -1.20 4.97
CA ILE A 53 8.72 -2.54 4.35
C ILE A 53 8.81 -2.42 2.85
N GLY A 54 8.14 -1.43 2.26
CA GLY A 54 8.19 -1.24 0.83
C GLY A 54 7.60 0.09 0.40
N ASN A 55 8.04 0.54 -0.78
CA ASN A 55 7.56 1.73 -1.44
C ASN A 55 7.22 1.36 -2.88
N PHE A 56 5.97 1.57 -3.28
CA PHE A 56 5.45 1.16 -4.58
C PHE A 56 4.94 2.38 -5.31
N GLU A 57 5.63 2.76 -6.37
CA GLU A 57 5.24 3.91 -7.19
C GLU A 57 4.46 3.47 -8.41
N PHE A 58 3.41 4.23 -8.74
CA PHE A 58 2.54 3.99 -9.88
C PHE A 58 2.73 5.14 -10.87
N ASN A 59 3.36 4.84 -11.99
CA ASN A 59 3.81 5.88 -12.94
C ASN A 59 3.14 5.81 -14.31
N ALA A 60 2.20 4.88 -14.50
CA ALA A 60 1.46 4.76 -15.74
C ALA A 60 -0.05 4.92 -15.47
N HIS A 61 -0.65 5.93 -16.06
CA HIS A 61 -2.06 6.27 -15.85
C HIS A 61 -2.71 6.71 -17.16
N GLY A 62 -2.42 6.01 -18.26
CA GLY A 62 -3.00 6.31 -19.56
C GLY A 62 -2.37 7.52 -20.26
N GLU A 63 -1.20 7.95 -19.84
CA GLU A 63 -0.48 9.05 -20.49
C GLU A 63 -0.14 8.68 -21.93
N SER A 64 -0.27 9.67 -22.83
CA SER A 64 0.04 9.51 -24.25
C SER A 64 0.30 10.88 -24.88
N SER A 65 1.14 10.88 -25.92
CA SER A 65 1.32 12.07 -26.75
C SER A 65 0.03 12.48 -27.48
N ALA A 66 -0.92 11.55 -27.61
CA ALA A 66 -2.23 11.84 -28.22
C ALA A 66 -3.20 12.55 -27.26
N GLY A 67 -2.90 12.58 -25.97
CA GLY A 67 -3.72 13.26 -24.96
C GLY A 67 -3.98 12.42 -23.73
N PRO A 68 -4.63 12.99 -22.71
CA PRO A 68 -4.96 12.29 -21.48
C PRO A 68 -5.84 11.08 -21.72
N ASN A 69 -5.52 9.97 -21.06
CA ASN A 69 -6.26 8.71 -21.12
C ASN A 69 -6.32 8.06 -22.51
N GLU A 70 -5.48 8.53 -23.43
CA GLU A 70 -5.34 7.91 -24.75
C GLU A 70 -4.32 6.78 -24.77
N GLY A 71 -3.51 6.65 -23.72
CA GLY A 71 -2.57 5.54 -23.55
C GLY A 71 -3.27 4.29 -23.11
N SER A 72 -2.66 3.13 -23.38
CA SER A 72 -3.24 1.82 -23.11
C SER A 72 -2.72 1.17 -21.83
N VAL A 73 -1.83 1.86 -21.09
CA VAL A 73 -1.18 1.27 -19.91
C VAL A 73 -1.56 2.03 -18.64
N TYR A 74 -2.06 1.29 -17.68
CA TYR A 74 -2.42 1.80 -16.36
C TYR A 74 -1.83 0.90 -15.29
N ALA A 75 -1.08 1.48 -14.36
CA ALA A 75 -0.70 0.78 -13.14
C ALA A 75 -1.90 0.70 -12.21
N HIS A 76 -2.11 -0.45 -11.58
CA HIS A 76 -3.22 -0.61 -10.64
C HIS A 76 -2.75 -0.35 -9.20
N HIS A 77 -3.53 0.42 -8.45
CA HIS A 77 -3.19 0.87 -7.10
C HIS A 77 -3.45 -0.20 -6.03
N GLN A 78 -2.88 -1.37 -6.24
CA GLN A 78 -2.90 -2.48 -5.30
C GLN A 78 -1.57 -3.21 -5.36
N VAL A 79 -0.97 -3.49 -4.20
CA VAL A 79 0.34 -4.14 -4.10
C VAL A 79 0.33 -5.24 -3.07
N THR A 80 1.24 -6.18 -3.23
CA THR A 80 1.50 -7.25 -2.27
C THR A 80 2.95 -7.18 -1.86
N ALA A 81 3.21 -7.07 -0.55
CA ALA A 81 4.54 -7.13 0.02
C ALA A 81 4.70 -8.43 0.78
N GLN A 82 5.92 -8.96 0.80
CA GLN A 82 6.26 -10.10 1.65
C GLN A 82 7.22 -9.62 2.74
N MET A 83 7.00 -10.09 3.96
CA MET A 83 7.84 -9.74 5.09
C MET A 83 7.84 -10.84 6.14
N LYS A 84 8.70 -10.72 7.12
CA LYS A 84 8.66 -11.52 8.35
C LYS A 84 9.02 -10.63 9.54
N THR A 85 8.56 -10.99 10.70
CA THR A 85 8.91 -10.33 11.96
C THR A 85 8.96 -11.33 13.08
N ALA A 86 9.80 -11.09 14.06
CA ALA A 86 9.86 -11.88 15.29
C ALA A 86 8.91 -11.33 16.36
N GLN A 87 8.35 -10.14 16.15
CA GLN A 87 7.57 -9.44 17.17
C GLN A 87 6.23 -8.96 16.63
N PRO A 88 5.22 -8.83 17.51
CA PRO A 88 3.97 -8.17 17.15
C PRO A 88 4.21 -6.67 16.98
N GLY A 89 3.27 -6.00 16.36
CA GLY A 89 3.35 -4.57 16.16
C GLY A 89 2.20 -4.05 15.33
N THR A 90 2.42 -2.91 14.70
CA THR A 90 1.41 -2.23 13.91
C THR A 90 1.90 -2.00 12.49
N LEU A 91 1.11 -2.45 11.53
CA LEU A 91 1.31 -2.10 10.12
C LEU A 91 0.70 -0.73 9.86
N HIS A 92 1.43 0.12 9.16
CA HIS A 92 0.94 1.42 8.71
C HIS A 92 1.07 1.49 7.20
N ALA A 93 0.00 1.86 6.51
CA ALA A 93 0.02 2.07 5.08
C ALA A 93 -0.31 3.51 4.76
N MET A 94 0.45 4.10 3.86
CA MET A 94 0.22 5.44 3.34
C MET A 94 0.03 5.36 1.84
N ALA A 95 -0.89 6.17 1.30
CA ALA A 95 -1.13 6.28 -0.11
C ALA A 95 -1.29 7.74 -0.49
N PHE A 96 -0.77 8.13 -1.64
CA PHE A 96 -0.83 9.50 -2.11
C PHE A 96 -1.66 9.60 -3.37
N CYS A 97 -2.77 10.35 -3.27
CA CYS A 97 -3.61 10.72 -4.40
C CYS A 97 -3.18 12.10 -4.89
N ASN A 98 -2.97 12.26 -6.21
CA ASN A 98 -2.53 13.54 -6.77
C ASN A 98 -3.56 14.66 -6.63
N ILE A 99 -4.83 14.34 -6.37
CA ILE A 99 -5.90 15.32 -6.16
C ILE A 99 -6.23 15.51 -4.68
N HIS A 100 -6.35 14.41 -3.92
CA HIS A 100 -6.85 14.47 -2.54
C HIS A 100 -5.74 14.32 -1.48
N GLY A 101 -4.47 14.18 -1.88
CA GLY A 101 -3.36 14.20 -0.95
C GLY A 101 -3.07 12.86 -0.29
N LEU A 102 -2.51 12.93 0.92
CA LEU A 102 -2.03 11.79 1.67
C LEU A 102 -3.11 11.16 2.53
N TRP A 103 -3.22 9.83 2.44
CA TRP A 103 -4.15 9.04 3.23
C TRP A 103 -3.39 7.91 3.92
N GLU A 104 -3.85 7.54 5.11
CA GLU A 104 -3.22 6.47 5.87
C GLU A 104 -4.24 5.54 6.52
N ASN A 105 -3.76 4.35 6.88
CA ASN A 105 -4.50 3.39 7.69
C ASN A 105 -3.50 2.54 8.45
N SER A 106 -3.97 1.87 9.49
CA SER A 106 -3.13 0.98 10.29
C SER A 106 -3.87 -0.30 10.65
N LYS A 107 -3.11 -1.34 10.95
CA LYS A 107 -3.64 -2.64 11.35
C LYS A 107 -2.69 -3.27 12.38
N GLU A 108 -3.26 -3.73 13.49
CA GLU A 108 -2.51 -4.48 14.49
C GLU A 108 -2.16 -5.88 13.98
N LEU A 109 -0.93 -6.32 14.27
CA LEU A 109 -0.43 -7.63 13.89
C LEU A 109 0.07 -8.35 15.14
N GLY A 110 -0.54 -9.50 15.42
CA GLY A 110 -0.16 -10.34 16.55
C GLY A 110 0.73 -11.50 16.12
N ILE A 111 1.31 -12.17 17.12
CA ILE A 111 2.10 -13.38 16.94
C ILE A 111 1.31 -14.54 17.52
N LYS A 112 1.24 -15.63 16.78
CA LYS A 112 0.61 -16.87 17.26
C LYS A 112 1.46 -17.56 18.31
#